data_afa06f01d25febd2c3426a9d748ccb1f
#
_entry.id   afa06f01d25febd2c3426a9d748ccb1f
#
_cell.length_a   1.000
_cell.length_b   1.000
_cell.length_c   1.000
_cell.angle_alpha   90.00
_cell.angle_beta   90.00
_cell.angle_gamma   90.00
#
_symmetry.space_group_name_H-M   'P 1'
#
loop_
_entity.id
_entity.type
_entity.pdbx_description
1 polymer ?
#
loop_
_entity_poly.entity_id
_entity_poly.type
_entity_poly.pdbx_seq_one_letter_code
_entity_poly.pdbx_strand_id
1 'polypeptide(L)'
;MKILVLVDSNVFIGLIRRGLDPAEILGDWIGRGDLATCGMVRMEVERGLRVETIRRRLGSFFDVLINVPTNNKIWERATSLAWTLDRSGATLPAQDILIATCAQEIGAAILTDDKHFEAFSGLQILKPANELHGW
;
A
#
# COMPACT_ATOMS: atom_id res chain seq x y z
N MET A 1 15.24 -8.56 -13.15
CA MET A 1 15.03 -7.22 -12.60
C MET A 1 13.93 -7.26 -11.54
N LYS A 2 14.20 -6.72 -10.37
CA LYS A 2 13.20 -6.64 -9.30
C LYS A 2 12.19 -5.55 -9.60
N ILE A 3 10.92 -5.82 -9.33
CA ILE A 3 9.87 -4.80 -9.40
C ILE A 3 9.74 -4.12 -8.04
N LEU A 4 9.34 -2.86 -8.07
CA LEU A 4 9.07 -2.09 -6.85
C LEU A 4 7.55 -2.13 -6.59
N VAL A 5 7.15 -2.51 -5.39
CA VAL A 5 5.74 -2.71 -5.04
C VAL A 5 5.40 -1.98 -3.75
N LEU A 6 4.41 -1.10 -3.80
CA LEU A 6 3.82 -0.51 -2.61
C LEU A 6 2.66 -1.40 -2.16
N VAL A 7 2.69 -1.83 -0.91
CA VAL A 7 1.66 -2.71 -0.35
C VAL A 7 0.58 -1.88 0.34
N ASP A 8 -0.66 -2.03 -0.13
CA ASP A 8 -1.80 -1.32 0.44
C ASP A 8 -2.16 -1.88 1.83
N SER A 9 -2.77 -1.04 2.65
CA SER A 9 -3.17 -1.39 4.02
C SER A 9 -4.08 -2.61 4.09
N ASN A 10 -4.99 -2.79 3.12
CA ASN A 10 -5.92 -3.91 3.11
C ASN A 10 -5.22 -5.27 3.00
N VAL A 11 -4.02 -5.32 2.43
CA VAL A 11 -3.24 -6.56 2.35
C VAL A 11 -2.75 -6.97 3.74
N PHE A 12 -2.18 -6.03 4.50
CA PHE A 12 -1.78 -6.28 5.89
C PHE A 12 -2.96 -6.71 6.74
N ILE A 13 -4.05 -5.95 6.67
CA ILE A 13 -5.27 -6.21 7.45
C ILE A 13 -5.87 -7.57 7.05
N GLY A 14 -5.90 -7.87 5.76
CA GLY A 14 -6.42 -9.13 5.25
C GLY A 14 -5.61 -10.34 5.72
N LEU A 15 -4.29 -10.24 5.76
CA LEU A 15 -3.43 -11.30 6.27
C LEU A 15 -3.66 -11.53 7.76
N ILE A 16 -3.76 -10.45 8.54
CA ILE A 16 -4.02 -10.52 9.99
C ILE A 16 -5.38 -11.21 10.25
N ARG A 17 -6.41 -10.85 9.51
CA ARG A 17 -7.74 -11.47 9.65
C ARG A 17 -7.74 -12.96 9.34
N ARG A 18 -6.82 -13.42 8.50
CA ARG A 18 -6.62 -14.83 8.17
C ARG A 18 -5.74 -15.57 9.17
N GLY A 19 -5.28 -14.88 10.22
CA GLY A 19 -4.38 -15.46 11.23
C GLY A 19 -2.96 -15.64 10.73
N LEU A 20 -2.58 -14.92 9.67
CA LEU A 20 -1.23 -14.98 9.09
C LEU A 20 -0.40 -13.79 9.55
N ASP A 21 0.91 -13.98 9.62
CA ASP A 21 1.86 -12.93 9.96
C ASP A 21 2.27 -12.17 8.69
N PRO A 22 1.88 -10.90 8.53
CA PRO A 22 2.24 -10.15 7.34
C PRO A 22 3.74 -10.02 7.12
N ALA A 23 4.52 -9.89 8.19
CA ALA A 23 5.98 -9.79 8.08
C ALA A 23 6.59 -11.05 7.48
N GLU A 24 6.07 -12.21 7.83
CA GLU A 24 6.52 -13.49 7.28
C GLU A 24 6.10 -13.63 5.81
N ILE A 25 4.82 -13.47 5.52
CA ILE A 25 4.27 -13.67 4.18
C ILE A 25 4.88 -12.69 3.18
N LEU A 26 4.92 -11.41 3.52
CA LEU A 26 5.49 -10.37 2.65
C LEU A 26 7.01 -10.44 2.62
N GLY A 27 7.64 -10.86 3.72
CA GLY A 27 9.09 -11.06 3.77
C GLY A 27 9.56 -12.11 2.78
N ASP A 28 8.83 -13.20 2.63
CA ASP A 28 9.13 -14.23 1.64
C ASP A 28 9.07 -13.70 0.21
N TRP A 29 8.23 -12.69 -0.03
CA TRP A 29 8.06 -12.09 -1.33
C TRP A 29 9.22 -11.15 -1.72
N ILE A 30 9.96 -10.62 -0.74
CA ILE A 30 11.05 -9.64 -0.97
C ILE A 30 12.09 -10.13 -1.96
N GLY A 31 12.37 -11.43 -2.01
CA GLY A 31 13.28 -12.02 -3.00
C GLY A 31 12.86 -11.77 -4.45
N ARG A 32 11.58 -11.49 -4.71
CA ARG A 32 10.99 -11.26 -6.03
C ARG A 32 10.91 -9.77 -6.39
N GLY A 33 11.01 -8.88 -5.43
CA GLY A 33 10.92 -7.46 -5.64
C GLY A 33 11.22 -6.67 -4.37
N ASP A 34 11.22 -5.36 -4.48
CA ASP A 34 11.39 -4.47 -3.33
C ASP A 34 10.02 -3.96 -2.88
N LEU A 35 9.81 -3.95 -1.58
CA LEU A 35 8.55 -3.50 -0.99
C LEU A 35 8.67 -2.07 -0.48
N ALA A 36 7.63 -1.30 -0.73
CA ALA A 36 7.52 0.08 -0.30
C ALA A 36 6.25 0.29 0.55
N THR A 37 6.26 1.35 1.32
CA THR A 37 5.13 1.79 2.13
C THR A 37 5.11 3.32 2.19
N CYS A 38 4.07 3.86 2.79
CA CYS A 38 4.00 5.29 3.13
C CYS A 38 3.30 5.44 4.47
N GLY A 39 3.39 6.64 5.04
CA GLY A 39 2.80 6.92 6.35
C GLY A 39 1.32 6.61 6.46
N MET A 40 0.56 6.82 5.39
CA MET A 40 -0.88 6.53 5.37
C MET A 40 -1.15 5.03 5.56
N VAL A 41 -0.42 4.17 4.85
CA VAL A 41 -0.56 2.72 4.99
C VAL A 41 -0.22 2.29 6.41
N ARG A 42 0.92 2.74 6.92
CA ARG A 42 1.37 2.41 8.27
C ARG A 42 0.36 2.82 9.32
N MET A 43 -0.17 4.05 9.21
CA MET A 43 -1.16 4.55 10.15
C MET A 43 -2.44 3.71 10.11
N GLU A 44 -2.96 3.41 8.93
CA GLU A 44 -4.18 2.61 8.78
C GLU A 44 -4.02 1.21 9.38
N VAL A 45 -2.88 0.57 9.17
CA VAL A 45 -2.61 -0.76 9.72
C VAL A 45 -2.45 -0.70 11.23
N GLU A 46 -1.57 0.16 11.73
CA GLU A 46 -1.23 0.17 13.17
C GLU A 46 -2.38 0.64 14.04
N ARG A 47 -3.20 1.60 13.58
CA ARG A 47 -4.34 2.07 14.38
C ARG A 47 -5.38 0.98 14.65
N GLY A 48 -5.44 -0.04 13.80
CA GLY A 48 -6.36 -1.16 13.96
C GLY A 48 -5.83 -2.30 14.83
N LEU A 49 -4.57 -2.26 15.23
CA LEU A 49 -3.95 -3.32 16.02
C LEU A 49 -4.20 -3.10 17.51
N ARG A 50 -4.69 -4.13 18.19
CA ARG A 50 -5.00 -4.07 19.63
C ARG A 50 -3.93 -4.72 20.50
N VAL A 51 -3.07 -5.58 19.90
CA VAL A 51 -2.02 -6.32 20.61
C VAL A 51 -0.69 -5.61 20.39
N GLU A 52 -0.09 -5.11 21.46
CA GLU A 52 1.14 -4.32 21.39
C GLU A 52 2.32 -5.09 20.78
N THR A 53 2.44 -6.39 21.07
CA THR A 53 3.53 -7.20 20.50
C THR A 53 3.40 -7.30 18.97
N ILE A 54 2.18 -7.44 18.45
CA ILE A 54 1.93 -7.48 17.02
C ILE A 54 2.22 -6.10 16.40
N ARG A 55 1.82 -5.04 17.06
CA ARG A 55 2.08 -3.68 16.60
C ARG A 55 3.58 -3.42 16.49
N ARG A 56 4.37 -3.79 17.49
CA ARG A 56 5.83 -3.63 17.47
C ARG A 56 6.47 -4.44 16.34
N ARG A 57 6.03 -5.68 16.17
CA ARG A 57 6.54 -6.53 15.10
C ARG A 57 6.29 -5.94 13.73
N LEU A 58 5.09 -5.47 13.47
CA LEU A 58 4.77 -4.82 12.20
C LEU A 58 5.47 -3.48 12.04
N GLY A 59 5.61 -2.71 13.11
CA GLY A 59 6.39 -1.47 13.10
C GLY A 59 7.83 -1.71 12.67
N SER A 60 8.46 -2.73 13.21
CA SER A 60 9.82 -3.12 12.81
C SER A 60 9.89 -3.55 11.34
N PHE A 61 8.87 -4.24 10.85
CA PHE A 61 8.78 -4.60 9.44
C PHE A 61 8.64 -3.36 8.55
N PHE A 62 7.75 -2.43 8.91
CA PHE A 62 7.61 -1.17 8.18
C PHE A 62 8.92 -0.38 8.13
N ASP A 63 9.68 -0.39 9.21
CA ASP A 63 10.94 0.37 9.30
C ASP A 63 11.98 -0.07 8.28
N VAL A 64 11.92 -1.31 7.79
CA VAL A 64 12.87 -1.82 6.79
C VAL A 64 12.37 -1.69 5.35
N LEU A 65 11.12 -1.31 5.15
CA LEU A 65 10.58 -1.07 3.82
C LEU A 65 11.03 0.29 3.28
N ILE A 66 10.98 0.42 1.96
CA ILE A 66 11.18 1.72 1.31
C ILE A 66 10.02 2.61 1.69
N ASN A 67 10.29 3.73 2.35
CA ASN A 67 9.25 4.67 2.75
C ASN A 67 9.17 5.81 1.74
N VAL A 68 7.95 6.05 1.22
CA VAL A 68 7.69 7.20 0.34
C VAL A 68 7.22 8.36 1.22
N PRO A 69 8.02 9.43 1.35
CA PRO A 69 7.60 10.57 2.17
C PRO A 69 6.45 11.34 1.51
N THR A 70 5.45 11.71 2.32
CA THR A 70 4.32 12.51 1.87
C THR A 70 4.61 14.00 2.05
N ASN A 71 5.55 14.51 1.26
CA ASN A 71 5.92 15.91 1.24
C ASN A 71 4.91 16.76 0.47
N ASN A 72 5.13 18.08 0.42
CA ASN A 72 4.21 19.00 -0.25
C ASN A 72 3.99 18.66 -1.73
N LYS A 73 5.02 18.19 -2.42
CA LYS A 73 4.93 17.79 -3.81
C LYS A 73 3.93 16.62 -3.99
N ILE A 74 3.98 15.64 -3.11
CA ILE A 74 3.05 14.51 -3.11
C ILE A 74 1.62 15.01 -2.89
N TRP A 75 1.42 15.88 -1.91
CA TRP A 75 0.11 16.46 -1.63
C TRP A 75 -0.45 17.25 -2.81
N GLU A 76 0.39 18.03 -3.47
CA GLU A 76 -0.02 18.78 -4.67
C GLU A 76 -0.47 17.85 -5.80
N ARG A 77 0.29 16.77 -6.03
CA ARG A 77 -0.06 15.78 -7.05
C ARG A 77 -1.33 15.02 -6.69
N ALA A 78 -1.48 14.61 -5.43
CA ALA A 78 -2.68 13.94 -4.95
C ALA A 78 -3.91 14.83 -5.08
N THR A 79 -3.77 16.12 -4.76
CA THR A 79 -4.84 17.12 -4.90
C THR A 79 -5.29 17.26 -6.34
N SER A 80 -4.35 17.38 -7.27
CA SER A 80 -4.67 17.48 -8.70
C SER A 80 -5.33 16.22 -9.23
N LEU A 81 -4.87 15.07 -8.77
CA LEU A 81 -5.41 13.77 -9.15
C LEU A 81 -6.85 13.61 -8.64
N ALA A 82 -7.10 13.99 -7.38
CA ALA A 82 -8.44 13.96 -6.81
C ALA A 82 -9.40 14.85 -7.58
N TRP A 83 -8.96 16.05 -7.93
CA TRP A 83 -9.77 17.00 -8.71
C TRP A 83 -10.13 16.40 -10.07
N THR A 84 -9.16 15.83 -10.78
CA THR A 84 -9.37 15.22 -12.10
C THR A 84 -10.32 14.02 -12.02
N LEU A 85 -10.13 13.14 -11.03
CA LEU A 85 -10.99 11.97 -10.84
C LEU A 85 -12.44 12.37 -10.56
N ASP A 86 -12.65 13.37 -9.70
CA ASP A 86 -14.00 13.85 -9.39
C ASP A 86 -14.70 14.38 -10.66
N ARG A 87 -13.97 15.09 -11.51
CA ARG A 87 -14.52 15.62 -12.78
C ARG A 87 -14.85 14.52 -13.79
N SER A 88 -14.17 13.37 -13.71
CA SER A 88 -14.46 12.21 -14.55
C SER A 88 -15.52 11.27 -13.96
N GLY A 89 -16.08 11.61 -12.80
CA GLY A 89 -17.12 10.81 -12.14
C GLY A 89 -16.61 9.72 -11.20
N ALA A 90 -15.32 9.72 -10.89
CA ALA A 90 -14.69 8.70 -10.02
C ALA A 90 -14.27 9.32 -8.70
N THR A 91 -15.22 9.53 -7.79
CA THR A 91 -14.91 10.02 -6.44
C THR A 91 -14.40 8.86 -5.59
N LEU A 92 -13.14 8.94 -5.19
CA LEU A 92 -12.45 7.92 -4.41
C LEU A 92 -12.07 8.45 -3.03
N PRO A 93 -11.88 7.55 -2.04
CA PRO A 93 -11.38 7.97 -0.74
C PRO A 93 -10.02 8.66 -0.86
N ALA A 94 -9.83 9.73 -0.07
CA ALA A 94 -8.58 10.50 -0.11
C ALA A 94 -7.36 9.65 0.24
N GLN A 95 -7.51 8.68 1.14
CA GLN A 95 -6.44 7.75 1.50
C GLN A 95 -5.95 6.97 0.29
N ASP A 96 -6.86 6.46 -0.53
CA ASP A 96 -6.51 5.66 -1.72
C ASP A 96 -5.81 6.52 -2.75
N ILE A 97 -6.25 7.77 -2.93
CA ILE A 97 -5.62 8.71 -3.85
C ILE A 97 -4.19 9.01 -3.39
N LEU A 98 -3.98 9.23 -2.11
CA LEU A 98 -2.66 9.49 -1.57
C LEU A 98 -1.73 8.28 -1.74
N ILE A 99 -2.21 7.09 -1.43
CA ILE A 99 -1.43 5.85 -1.57
C ILE A 99 -1.05 5.63 -3.05
N ALA A 100 -2.00 5.80 -3.97
CA ALA A 100 -1.73 5.69 -5.40
C ALA A 100 -0.70 6.71 -5.88
N THR A 101 -0.78 7.94 -5.38
CA THR A 101 0.18 9.00 -5.70
C THR A 101 1.59 8.62 -5.24
N CYS A 102 1.71 8.06 -4.04
CA CYS A 102 2.98 7.57 -3.52
C CYS A 102 3.56 6.45 -4.40
N ALA A 103 2.73 5.51 -4.84
CA ALA A 103 3.17 4.44 -5.72
C ALA A 103 3.66 4.99 -7.06
N GLN A 104 2.92 5.92 -7.66
CA GLN A 104 3.30 6.56 -8.92
C GLN A 104 4.61 7.34 -8.79
N GLU A 105 4.85 8.00 -7.66
CA GLU A 105 6.05 8.80 -7.43
C GLU A 105 7.33 7.99 -7.56
N ILE A 106 7.31 6.74 -7.12
CA ILE A 106 8.48 5.86 -7.17
C ILE A 106 8.43 4.82 -8.30
N GLY A 107 7.44 4.92 -9.18
CA GLY A 107 7.27 3.96 -10.27
C GLY A 107 6.92 2.56 -9.78
N ALA A 108 6.24 2.43 -8.65
CA ALA A 108 5.88 1.16 -8.06
C ALA A 108 4.55 0.64 -8.60
N ALA A 109 4.42 -0.68 -8.69
CA ALA A 109 3.11 -1.32 -8.74
C ALA A 109 2.47 -1.23 -7.35
N ILE A 110 1.16 -1.40 -7.28
CA ILE A 110 0.46 -1.50 -6.00
C ILE A 110 -0.07 -2.91 -5.80
N LEU A 111 0.19 -3.48 -4.62
CA LEU A 111 -0.39 -4.74 -4.19
C LEU A 111 -1.62 -4.42 -3.36
N THR A 112 -2.81 -4.73 -3.89
CA THR A 112 -4.08 -4.37 -3.26
C THR A 112 -5.20 -5.30 -3.69
N ASP A 113 -6.19 -5.46 -2.81
CA ASP A 113 -7.44 -6.16 -3.12
C ASP A 113 -8.59 -5.16 -3.38
N ASP A 114 -8.29 -3.87 -3.41
CA ASP A 114 -9.28 -2.80 -3.57
C ASP A 114 -9.40 -2.35 -5.02
N LYS A 115 -10.61 -2.42 -5.55
CA LYS A 115 -10.91 -2.02 -6.93
C LYS A 115 -10.75 -0.53 -7.19
N HIS A 116 -10.73 0.31 -6.15
CA HIS A 116 -10.55 1.76 -6.31
C HIS A 116 -9.29 2.10 -7.12
N PHE A 117 -8.24 1.30 -6.97
CA PHE A 117 -6.97 1.56 -7.65
C PHE A 117 -7.02 1.36 -9.16
N GLU A 118 -8.03 0.68 -9.68
CA GLU A 118 -8.23 0.53 -11.14
C GLU A 118 -8.54 1.86 -11.82
N ALA A 119 -8.98 2.87 -11.09
CA ALA A 119 -9.28 4.20 -11.62
C ALA A 119 -8.01 5.01 -11.97
N PHE A 120 -6.83 4.59 -11.51
CA PHE A 120 -5.59 5.33 -11.71
C PHE A 120 -4.89 4.87 -12.99
N SER A 121 -4.78 5.77 -13.96
CA SER A 121 -4.12 5.50 -15.23
C SER A 121 -2.64 5.21 -15.03
N GLY A 122 -2.14 4.15 -15.68
CA GLY A 122 -0.72 3.80 -15.66
C GLY A 122 -0.23 3.12 -14.38
N LEU A 123 -1.10 2.90 -13.42
CA LEU A 123 -0.75 2.19 -12.19
C LEU A 123 -0.92 0.69 -12.38
N GLN A 124 0.17 -0.06 -12.27
CA GLN A 124 0.12 -1.51 -12.31
C GLN A 124 -0.45 -2.05 -11.00
N ILE A 125 -1.44 -2.93 -11.09
CA ILE A 125 -2.07 -3.54 -9.92
C ILE A 125 -1.70 -5.01 -9.84
N LEU A 126 -1.23 -5.41 -8.65
CA LEU A 126 -1.00 -6.80 -8.30
C LEU A 126 -2.05 -7.22 -7.28
N LYS A 127 -2.60 -8.41 -7.45
CA LYS A 127 -3.65 -8.91 -6.55
C LYS A 127 -3.09 -9.90 -5.55
N PRO A 128 -3.42 -9.77 -4.25
CA PRO A 128 -2.91 -10.69 -3.23
C PRO A 128 -3.21 -12.16 -3.54
N ALA A 129 -4.38 -12.45 -4.10
CA ALA A 129 -4.77 -13.82 -4.45
C ALA A 129 -3.78 -14.48 -5.43
N ASN A 130 -3.14 -13.69 -6.29
CA ASN A 130 -2.19 -14.17 -7.27
C ASN A 130 -0.74 -14.18 -6.77
N GLU A 131 -0.45 -13.39 -5.74
CA GLU A 131 0.92 -13.10 -5.33
C GLU A 131 1.31 -13.69 -3.97
N LEU A 132 0.34 -13.94 -3.09
CA LEU A 132 0.61 -14.30 -1.70
C LEU A 132 0.09 -15.69 -1.34
N HIS A 133 0.89 -16.45 -0.62
CA HIS A 133 0.46 -17.72 -0.04
C HIS A 133 -0.54 -17.49 1.10
N GLY A 134 -1.60 -18.30 1.11
CA GLY A 134 -2.60 -18.27 2.17
C GLY A 134 -3.66 -17.18 2.06
N TRP A 135 -3.60 -16.39 1.01
CA TRP A 135 -4.59 -15.33 0.80
C TRP A 135 -6.00 -15.84 0.55
#